data_d342e7e12832a0aa8e5245aaef11b287
#
_entry.id   d342e7e12832a0aa8e5245aaef11b287
#
_cell.length_a   1.000
_cell.length_b   1.000
_cell.length_c   1.000
_cell.angle_alpha   90.00
_cell.angle_beta   90.00
_cell.angle_gamma   90.00
#
_symmetry.space_group_name_H-M   'P 1'
#
loop_
_entity.id
_entity.type
_entity.pdbx_description
1 polymer ?
#
loop_
_entity_poly.entity_id
_entity_poly.type
_entity_poly.pdbx_seq_one_letter_code
_entity_poly.pdbx_strand_id
1 'polypeptide(L)'
;MIENIALIAQVHEHLSRHDAQKEASNNLKALGLLTLSSLRYEACSEKEIFYVQLIRAKSQKDAIIVIDQPFVFLTEEMNLNFILEALDALLISYQDVLIIDLAHQRSHYKESACHIEE
;
A
#
# COMPACT_ATOMS: atom_id res chain seq x y z
N MET A 1 14.40 3.02 5.01
CA MET A 1 13.00 2.68 4.65
C MET A 1 11.99 3.33 5.58
N ILE A 2 12.13 3.14 6.88
CA ILE A 2 11.15 3.67 7.84
C ILE A 2 11.06 5.19 7.82
N GLU A 3 12.15 5.89 7.62
CA GLU A 3 12.16 7.35 7.54
C GLU A 3 11.39 7.85 6.31
N ASN A 4 11.51 7.14 5.21
CA ASN A 4 10.78 7.44 3.98
C ASN A 4 9.27 7.29 4.19
N ILE A 5 8.85 6.20 4.86
CA ILE A 5 7.45 5.97 5.18
C ILE A 5 6.92 7.03 6.15
N ALA A 6 7.71 7.38 7.16
CA ALA A 6 7.31 8.29 8.21
C ALA A 6 7.17 9.75 7.74
N LEU A 7 7.85 10.12 6.65
CA LEU A 7 7.91 11.50 6.19
C LEU A 7 6.53 12.12 5.94
N ILE A 8 5.62 11.34 5.34
CA ILE A 8 4.28 11.84 5.03
C ILE A 8 3.52 12.19 6.30
N ALA A 9 3.59 11.34 7.32
CA ALA A 9 2.94 11.60 8.60
C ALA A 9 3.52 12.83 9.29
N GLN A 10 4.84 13.04 9.19
CA GLN A 10 5.48 14.23 9.73
C GLN A 10 4.99 15.51 9.05
N VAL A 11 4.85 15.47 7.72
CA VAL A 11 4.50 16.66 6.94
C VAL A 11 3.01 16.95 6.98
N HIS A 12 2.17 15.94 6.79
CA HIS A 12 0.73 16.13 6.61
C HIS A 12 -0.06 16.01 7.91
N GLU A 13 0.41 15.24 8.89
CA GLU A 13 -0.29 15.04 10.14
C GLU A 13 0.38 15.74 11.31
N HIS A 14 1.47 16.44 11.05
CA HIS A 14 2.24 17.18 12.06
C HIS A 14 2.73 16.32 13.22
N LEU A 15 2.93 15.02 12.98
CA LEU A 15 3.48 14.12 13.97
C LEU A 15 4.96 14.41 14.20
N SER A 16 5.44 14.16 15.42
CA SER A 16 6.87 14.20 15.69
C SER A 16 7.56 13.08 14.89
N ARG A 17 8.88 13.23 14.69
CA ARG A 17 9.68 12.19 14.03
C ARG A 17 9.53 10.84 14.74
N HIS A 18 9.56 10.85 16.07
CA HIS A 18 9.42 9.63 16.86
C HIS A 18 8.06 8.95 16.65
N ASP A 19 6.97 9.72 16.73
CA ASP A 19 5.62 9.19 16.57
C ASP A 19 5.37 8.71 15.14
N ALA A 20 5.88 9.44 14.15
CA ALA A 20 5.75 9.05 12.74
C ALA A 20 6.51 7.76 12.43
N GLN A 21 7.71 7.59 13.00
CA GLN A 21 8.47 6.36 12.82
C GLN A 21 7.83 5.19 13.54
N LYS A 22 7.22 5.43 14.70
CA LYS A 22 6.49 4.41 15.44
C LYS A 22 5.27 3.93 14.63
N GLU A 23 4.52 4.84 14.05
CA GLU A 23 3.39 4.49 13.19
C GLU A 23 3.84 3.70 11.96
N ALA A 24 4.94 4.12 11.31
CA ALA A 24 5.51 3.40 10.18
C ALA A 24 5.94 1.98 10.58
N SER A 25 6.59 1.81 11.73
CA SER A 25 6.96 0.50 12.25
C SER A 25 5.75 -0.39 12.48
N ASN A 26 4.68 0.15 13.06
CA ASN A 26 3.46 -0.59 13.31
C ASN A 26 2.81 -1.07 12.00
N ASN A 27 2.81 -0.24 10.98
CA ASN A 27 2.28 -0.61 9.66
C ASN A 27 3.11 -1.71 9.00
N LEU A 28 4.43 -1.61 9.06
CA LEU A 28 5.33 -2.67 8.56
C LEU A 28 5.10 -3.98 9.31
N LYS A 29 4.94 -3.90 10.62
CA LYS A 29 4.67 -5.08 11.46
C LYS A 29 3.35 -5.75 11.08
N ALA A 30 2.30 -4.97 10.80
CA ALA A 30 1.01 -5.50 10.39
C ALA A 30 1.08 -6.32 9.10
N LEU A 31 2.01 -5.98 8.21
CA LEU A 31 2.26 -6.71 6.97
C LEU A 31 3.33 -7.81 7.13
N GLY A 32 3.89 -7.99 8.33
CA GLY A 32 4.98 -8.94 8.55
C GLY A 32 6.31 -8.50 7.96
N LEU A 33 6.50 -7.21 7.75
CA LEU A 33 7.66 -6.66 7.03
C LEU A 33 8.55 -5.79 7.90
N LEU A 34 8.55 -5.98 9.21
CA LEU A 34 9.32 -5.14 10.12
C LEU A 34 10.82 -5.12 9.79
N THR A 35 11.34 -6.21 9.24
CA THR A 35 12.75 -6.30 8.81
C THR A 35 13.10 -5.31 7.70
N LEU A 36 12.12 -4.80 6.96
CA LEU A 36 12.36 -3.81 5.91
C LEU A 36 12.71 -2.43 6.46
N SER A 37 12.51 -2.20 7.75
CA SER A 37 12.73 -0.88 8.35
C SER A 37 14.16 -0.38 8.17
N SER A 38 15.13 -1.28 8.07
CA SER A 38 16.53 -0.97 7.88
C SER A 38 17.01 -1.10 6.44
N LEU A 39 16.18 -1.56 5.50
CA LEU A 39 16.56 -1.75 4.11
C LEU A 39 16.38 -0.48 3.30
N ARG A 40 17.21 -0.35 2.27
CA ARG A 40 17.08 0.70 1.27
C ARG A 40 16.03 0.28 0.23
N TYR A 41 15.41 1.27 -0.38
CA TYR A 41 14.36 1.08 -1.38
C TYR A 41 14.82 0.15 -2.53
N GLU A 42 16.06 0.32 -3.00
CA GLU A 42 16.62 -0.45 -4.10
C GLU A 42 16.81 -1.93 -3.79
N ALA A 43 16.86 -2.28 -2.49
CA ALA A 43 17.00 -3.66 -2.06
C ALA A 43 15.66 -4.39 -1.93
N CYS A 44 14.54 -3.71 -2.18
CA CYS A 44 13.21 -4.27 -2.03
C CYS A 44 12.70 -4.90 -3.32
N SER A 45 11.90 -5.98 -3.18
CA SER A 45 11.16 -6.57 -4.30
C SER A 45 10.01 -5.67 -4.74
N GLU A 46 9.42 -5.96 -5.91
CA GLU A 46 8.22 -5.26 -6.39
C GLU A 46 7.08 -5.31 -5.35
N LYS A 47 6.86 -6.47 -4.77
CA LYS A 47 5.85 -6.68 -3.74
C LYS A 47 6.10 -5.80 -2.52
N GLU A 48 7.35 -5.76 -2.05
CA GLU A 48 7.75 -4.95 -0.90
C GLU A 48 7.62 -3.46 -1.20
N ILE A 49 7.99 -3.03 -2.40
CA ILE A 49 7.80 -1.65 -2.85
C ILE A 49 6.32 -1.28 -2.85
N PHE A 50 5.46 -2.16 -3.33
CA PHE A 50 4.01 -1.95 -3.32
C PHE A 50 3.50 -1.73 -1.89
N TYR A 51 3.91 -2.56 -0.94
CA TYR A 51 3.53 -2.40 0.46
C TYR A 51 3.99 -1.06 1.03
N VAL A 52 5.22 -0.67 0.74
CA VAL A 52 5.75 0.62 1.22
C VAL A 52 4.95 1.79 0.67
N GLN A 53 4.64 1.76 -0.62
CA GLN A 53 3.82 2.81 -1.24
C GLN A 53 2.42 2.86 -0.65
N LEU A 54 1.83 1.71 -0.35
CA LEU A 54 0.51 1.63 0.26
C LEU A 54 0.50 2.22 1.68
N ILE A 55 1.53 1.93 2.47
CA ILE A 55 1.69 2.49 3.81
C ILE A 55 1.84 4.01 3.73
N ARG A 56 2.62 4.51 2.79
CA ARG A 56 2.79 5.96 2.58
C ARG A 56 1.46 6.61 2.21
N ALA A 57 0.68 5.99 1.34
CA ALA A 57 -0.63 6.50 0.96
C ALA A 57 -1.60 6.52 2.15
N LYS A 58 -1.59 5.47 2.96
CA LYS A 58 -2.41 5.39 4.18
C LYS A 58 -2.08 6.50 5.17
N SER A 59 -0.83 6.93 5.22
CA SER A 59 -0.40 7.98 6.16
C SER A 59 -1.00 9.34 5.86
N GLN A 60 -1.61 9.49 4.70
CA GLN A 60 -2.32 10.70 4.29
C GLN A 60 -3.81 10.51 4.56
N LYS A 61 -4.28 10.99 5.72
CA LYS A 61 -5.67 10.83 6.15
C LYS A 61 -6.62 11.68 5.31
N ASP A 62 -7.88 11.26 5.27
CA ASP A 62 -8.97 11.92 4.56
C ASP A 62 -8.75 11.99 3.04
N ALA A 63 -7.88 11.15 2.51
CA ALA A 63 -7.60 11.05 1.09
C ALA A 63 -8.07 9.69 0.54
N ILE A 64 -8.46 9.68 -0.73
CA ILE A 64 -8.73 8.45 -1.45
C ILE A 64 -7.41 7.90 -1.98
N ILE A 65 -7.19 6.60 -1.78
CA ILE A 65 -6.02 5.91 -2.30
C ILE A 65 -6.31 5.46 -3.72
N VAL A 66 -5.48 5.89 -4.66
CA VAL A 66 -5.59 5.46 -6.06
C VAL A 66 -4.45 4.49 -6.37
N ILE A 67 -4.82 3.29 -6.80
CA ILE A 67 -3.87 2.26 -7.23
C ILE A 67 -3.97 2.17 -8.75
N ASP A 68 -2.95 2.65 -9.45
CA ASP A 68 -2.95 2.73 -10.91
C ASP A 68 -2.19 1.54 -11.51
N GLN A 69 -2.91 0.75 -12.29
CA GLN A 69 -2.37 -0.38 -13.06
C GLN A 69 -1.48 -1.31 -12.21
N PRO A 70 -2.00 -1.87 -11.10
CA PRO A 70 -1.17 -2.66 -10.19
C PRO A 70 -0.56 -3.90 -10.86
N PHE A 71 -1.26 -4.53 -11.83
CA PHE A 71 -0.78 -5.75 -12.47
C PHE A 71 0.19 -5.48 -13.63
N VAL A 72 0.40 -4.24 -14.01
CA VAL A 72 1.53 -3.85 -14.86
C VAL A 72 2.81 -3.79 -14.05
N PHE A 73 2.72 -3.28 -12.83
CA PHE A 73 3.85 -3.19 -11.90
C PHE A 73 4.15 -4.52 -11.21
N LEU A 74 3.09 -5.19 -10.71
CA LEU A 74 3.21 -6.47 -10.02
C LEU A 74 3.16 -7.60 -11.05
N THR A 75 4.33 -8.02 -11.53
CA THR A 75 4.44 -8.98 -12.64
C THR A 75 4.47 -10.43 -12.19
N GLU A 76 4.72 -10.70 -10.90
CA GLU A 76 4.82 -12.06 -10.37
C GLU A 76 3.52 -12.46 -9.68
N GLU A 77 2.87 -13.53 -10.16
CA GLU A 77 1.76 -14.28 -9.52
C GLU A 77 0.75 -13.46 -8.68
N MET A 78 0.67 -12.16 -8.92
CA MET A 78 -0.18 -11.31 -8.12
C MET A 78 -1.60 -11.35 -8.65
N ASN A 79 -2.53 -11.45 -7.72
CA ASN A 79 -3.94 -11.33 -8.02
C ASN A 79 -4.56 -10.28 -7.10
N LEU A 80 -5.83 -10.02 -7.31
CA LEU A 80 -6.52 -9.03 -6.51
C LEU A 80 -6.53 -9.39 -5.02
N ASN A 81 -6.56 -10.67 -4.68
CA ASN A 81 -6.55 -11.09 -3.28
C ASN A 81 -5.32 -10.58 -2.53
N PHE A 82 -4.16 -10.55 -3.19
CA PHE A 82 -2.94 -9.97 -2.60
C PHE A 82 -3.16 -8.51 -2.20
N ILE A 83 -3.79 -7.73 -3.08
CA ILE A 83 -4.07 -6.32 -2.80
C ILE A 83 -5.09 -6.19 -1.65
N LEU A 84 -6.16 -6.98 -1.70
CA LEU A 84 -7.21 -6.94 -0.67
C LEU A 84 -6.67 -7.36 0.70
N GLU A 85 -5.82 -8.36 0.75
CA GLU A 85 -5.18 -8.78 2.00
C GLU A 85 -4.29 -7.68 2.58
N ALA A 86 -3.55 -6.97 1.74
CA ALA A 86 -2.73 -5.85 2.19
C ALA A 86 -3.59 -4.71 2.75
N LEU A 87 -4.71 -4.39 2.07
CA LEU A 87 -5.64 -3.37 2.55
C LEU A 87 -6.25 -3.76 3.90
N ASP A 88 -6.65 -5.02 4.05
CA ASP A 88 -7.21 -5.53 5.30
C ASP A 88 -6.20 -5.47 6.44
N ALA A 89 -4.97 -5.88 6.18
CA ALA A 89 -3.90 -5.86 7.20
C ALA A 89 -3.61 -4.44 7.69
N LEU A 90 -3.70 -3.45 6.80
CA LEU A 90 -3.48 -2.05 7.14
C LEU A 90 -4.75 -1.33 7.63
N LEU A 91 -5.87 -2.04 7.74
CA LEU A 91 -7.16 -1.47 8.17
C LEU A 91 -7.64 -0.34 7.25
N ILE A 92 -7.39 -0.48 5.96
CA ILE A 92 -7.85 0.48 4.96
C ILE A 92 -9.23 0.08 4.47
N SER A 93 -10.19 1.00 4.54
CA SER A 93 -11.54 0.75 4.02
C SER A 93 -11.53 0.69 2.49
N TYR A 94 -12.21 -0.31 1.93
CA TYR A 94 -12.32 -0.45 0.47
C TYR A 94 -13.03 0.73 -0.17
N GLN A 95 -13.88 1.43 0.56
CA GLN A 95 -14.58 2.63 0.06
C GLN A 95 -13.62 3.79 -0.22
N ASP A 96 -12.46 3.76 0.39
CA ASP A 96 -11.44 4.80 0.24
C ASP A 96 -10.39 4.44 -0.81
N VAL A 97 -10.62 3.37 -1.58
CA VAL A 97 -9.66 2.86 -2.57
C VAL A 97 -10.29 2.81 -3.95
N LEU A 98 -9.58 3.37 -4.92
CA LEU A 98 -9.93 3.28 -6.34
C LEU A 98 -8.78 2.58 -7.08
N ILE A 99 -9.10 1.52 -7.80
CA ILE A 99 -8.12 0.83 -8.65
C ILE A 99 -8.44 1.15 -10.10
N ILE A 100 -7.44 1.64 -10.82
CA ILE A 100 -7.53 1.92 -12.26
C ILE A 100 -6.64 0.91 -12.97
N ASP A 101 -7.19 0.20 -13.95
CA ASP A 101 -6.40 -0.78 -14.69
C ASP A 101 -6.86 -0.85 -16.15
N LEU A 102 -6.03 -1.50 -16.97
CA LEU A 102 -6.31 -1.70 -18.38
C LEU A 102 -7.39 -2.76 -18.59
N ALA A 103 -8.19 -2.60 -19.65
CA ALA A 103 -9.32 -3.49 -19.91
C ALA A 103 -8.90 -4.96 -20.03
N HIS A 104 -7.72 -5.25 -20.56
CA HIS A 104 -7.23 -6.63 -20.72
C HIS A 104 -6.87 -7.30 -19.39
N GLN A 105 -6.77 -6.52 -18.29
CA GLN A 105 -6.52 -7.05 -16.96
C GLN A 105 -7.81 -7.35 -16.18
N ARG A 106 -8.96 -7.21 -16.82
CA ARG A 106 -10.27 -7.37 -16.17
C ARG A 106 -10.44 -8.70 -15.46
N SER A 107 -9.83 -9.77 -15.98
CA SER A 107 -9.93 -11.11 -15.39
C SER A 107 -9.37 -11.17 -13.96
N HIS A 108 -8.45 -10.28 -13.59
CA HIS A 108 -7.90 -10.22 -12.23
C HIS A 108 -8.92 -9.75 -11.20
N TYR A 109 -10.01 -9.13 -11.63
CA TYR A 109 -11.01 -8.49 -10.76
C TYR A 109 -12.33 -9.25 -10.69
N LYS A 110 -12.45 -10.38 -11.40
CA LYS A 110 -13.68 -11.18 -11.39
C LYS A 110 -13.85 -11.89 -10.05
N GLU A 111 -15.11 -12.04 -9.64
CA GLU A 111 -15.48 -12.75 -8.40
C GLU A 111 -14.88 -12.13 -7.14
N SER A 112 -14.64 -10.83 -7.16
CA SER A 112 -14.05 -10.11 -6.06
C SER A 112 -15.06 -9.23 -5.34
N ALA A 113 -14.65 -8.65 -4.20
CA ALA A 113 -15.40 -7.63 -3.48
C ALA A 113 -15.43 -6.29 -4.22
N CYS A 114 -14.74 -6.18 -5.36
CA CYS A 114 -14.66 -4.95 -6.13
C CYS A 114 -15.87 -4.74 -7.01
N HIS A 115 -16.35 -3.51 -7.05
CA HIS A 115 -17.30 -3.08 -8.07
C HIS A 115 -16.53 -2.62 -9.29
N ILE A 116 -16.84 -3.18 -10.47
CA ILE A 116 -16.15 -2.88 -11.73
C ILE A 116 -16.99 -1.91 -12.54
N GLU A 117 -16.39 -0.75 -12.86
CA GLU A 117 -16.97 0.24 -13.76
C GLU A 117 -16.14 0.30 -15.05
N GLU A 118 -16.81 0.36 -16.17
CA GLU A 118 -16.17 0.46 -17.49
C GLU A 118 -16.29 1.86 -18.06
#